data_6afbb4a6f04bf01f83c1c5e7da371531
#
_entry.id   6afbb4a6f04bf01f83c1c5e7da371531
#
_cell.length_a   1.000
_cell.length_b   1.000
_cell.length_c   1.000
_cell.angle_alpha   90.00
_cell.angle_beta   90.00
_cell.angle_gamma   90.00
#
_symmetry.space_group_name_H-M   'P 1'
#
loop_
_entity.id
_entity.type
_entity.pdbx_description
1 polymer ?
#
loop_
_entity_poly.entity_id
_entity_poly.type
_entity_poly.pdbx_seq_one_letter_code
_entity_poly.pdbx_strand_id
1 'polypeptide(L)'
;QMQGGYPNNGQLNYQTNSSYMGQGPMPVKKSKKGLIIGLCSLVAVAVLSVLAFFFFAKNPNSIQGKWSATPEVKKEMTSGFKESFTSTLDISGEFFKDVEMIVEVEGNNVKISTSGKVDFKGAAKKLLEGDKSYLNSVENALEYIEERSKWGYLKEIGVEIDVKKGTIDMVLFEGELSEKTHEFLVDSGGNFVMQYNLKYKLVNGILTVYQNEEDDFKFTFKK
;
A
#
# COMPACT_ATOMS: atom_id res chain seq x y z
N GLN A 1 -55.01 25.77 -47.03
CA GLN A 1 -55.06 25.48 -48.50
C GLN A 1 -54.24 24.26 -48.82
N MET A 2 -54.95 23.23 -49.09
CA MET A 2 -55.01 22.40 -50.32
C MET A 2 -53.86 21.38 -50.37
N GLN A 3 -54.24 20.14 -50.17
CA GLN A 3 -54.62 19.12 -51.21
C GLN A 3 -53.34 18.48 -51.76
N GLY A 4 -53.21 17.24 -51.74
CA GLY A 4 -53.95 16.03 -52.03
C GLY A 4 -52.95 15.16 -52.79
N GLY A 5 -52.97 13.91 -52.65
CA GLY A 5 -53.65 12.90 -53.33
C GLY A 5 -52.87 11.59 -53.31
N TYR A 6 -53.50 10.53 -52.88
CA TYR A 6 -53.30 9.15 -53.35
C TYR A 6 -53.80 9.01 -54.80
N PRO A 7 -53.51 7.98 -55.52
CA PRO A 7 -53.71 6.54 -55.15
C PRO A 7 -52.77 5.52 -55.86
N ASN A 8 -52.62 4.33 -55.36
CA ASN A 8 -53.37 3.09 -55.65
C ASN A 8 -52.70 2.06 -56.60
N ASN A 9 -52.88 0.83 -56.15
CA ASN A 9 -52.92 -0.44 -56.92
C ASN A 9 -51.58 -1.03 -57.36
N GLY A 10 -51.34 -2.23 -57.15
CA GLY A 10 -52.04 -3.46 -56.88
C GLY A 10 -51.25 -4.61 -57.48
N GLN A 11 -51.22 -5.62 -56.93
CA GLN A 11 -51.52 -6.98 -57.38
C GLN A 11 -50.74 -8.08 -56.65
N LEU A 12 -51.58 -8.88 -56.07
CA LEU A 12 -51.29 -10.22 -55.57
C LEU A 12 -50.77 -11.12 -56.72
N ASN A 13 -49.73 -11.89 -56.37
CA ASN A 13 -49.60 -13.18 -57.07
C ASN A 13 -49.17 -14.26 -56.11
N TYR A 14 -50.05 -15.13 -55.77
CA TYR A 14 -49.82 -16.42 -55.13
C TYR A 14 -49.12 -17.33 -56.14
N GLN A 15 -48.01 -17.95 -55.71
CA GLN A 15 -47.68 -19.28 -56.22
C GLN A 15 -47.00 -20.13 -55.17
N THR A 16 -47.64 -21.25 -55.01
CA THR A 16 -47.42 -22.38 -54.17
C THR A 16 -46.15 -23.15 -54.44
N ASN A 17 -45.72 -23.80 -53.35
CA ASN A 17 -44.99 -25.08 -53.31
C ASN A 17 -43.52 -25.13 -53.67
N SER A 18 -42.70 -25.41 -52.64
CA SER A 18 -42.01 -26.71 -52.62
C SER A 18 -41.30 -26.94 -51.29
N SER A 19 -41.58 -28.08 -50.76
CA SER A 19 -40.84 -28.72 -49.66
C SER A 19 -39.33 -28.64 -49.88
N TYR A 20 -38.61 -28.10 -48.93
CA TYR A 20 -37.17 -28.38 -48.81
C TYR A 20 -36.84 -28.79 -47.36
N MET A 21 -36.38 -30.02 -47.33
CA MET A 21 -35.80 -30.74 -46.19
C MET A 21 -34.79 -29.87 -45.45
N GLY A 22 -34.74 -30.11 -44.15
CA GLY A 22 -33.83 -29.55 -43.18
C GLY A 22 -32.38 -29.61 -43.63
N GLN A 23 -31.77 -28.42 -43.68
CA GLN A 23 -30.33 -28.29 -43.52
C GLN A 23 -30.07 -27.90 -42.07
N GLY A 24 -29.47 -28.83 -41.37
CA GLY A 24 -28.96 -28.55 -40.02
C GLY A 24 -27.99 -27.37 -40.01
N PRO A 25 -27.83 -26.72 -38.87
CA PRO A 25 -26.96 -25.56 -38.75
C PRO A 25 -25.55 -25.94 -39.21
N MET A 26 -25.07 -25.26 -40.28
CA MET A 26 -23.68 -25.39 -40.72
C MET A 26 -22.74 -25.07 -39.54
N PRO A 27 -21.72 -25.88 -39.32
CA PRO A 27 -20.72 -25.56 -38.29
C PRO A 27 -20.02 -24.26 -38.66
N VAL A 28 -20.22 -23.23 -37.85
CA VAL A 28 -19.50 -21.96 -37.98
C VAL A 28 -18.01 -22.27 -37.82
N LYS A 29 -17.26 -22.17 -38.92
CA LYS A 29 -15.80 -22.27 -38.89
C LYS A 29 -15.30 -21.17 -37.98
N LYS A 30 -14.97 -21.51 -36.72
CA LYS A 30 -14.29 -20.59 -35.79
C LYS A 30 -13.02 -20.12 -36.47
N SER A 31 -12.98 -18.82 -36.74
CA SER A 31 -11.83 -18.18 -37.35
C SER A 31 -10.59 -18.36 -36.51
N LYS A 32 -9.60 -19.09 -36.99
CA LYS A 32 -8.29 -19.28 -36.30
C LYS A 32 -7.54 -17.94 -36.09
N LYS A 33 -7.96 -16.86 -36.79
CA LYS A 33 -7.36 -15.53 -36.63
C LYS A 33 -7.55 -14.93 -35.27
N GLY A 34 -8.73 -15.08 -34.62
CA GLY A 34 -8.97 -14.58 -33.27
C GLY A 34 -8.13 -15.30 -32.20
N LEU A 35 -7.90 -16.60 -32.39
CA LEU A 35 -7.08 -17.38 -31.48
C LEU A 35 -5.59 -17.00 -31.58
N ILE A 36 -5.11 -16.71 -32.77
CA ILE A 36 -3.72 -16.27 -33.01
C ILE A 36 -3.49 -14.89 -32.38
N ILE A 37 -4.41 -13.95 -32.57
CA ILE A 37 -4.32 -12.59 -31.99
C ILE A 37 -4.33 -12.67 -30.46
N GLY A 38 -5.21 -13.49 -29.87
CA GLY A 38 -5.26 -13.69 -28.42
C GLY A 38 -3.98 -14.31 -27.87
N LEU A 39 -3.39 -15.28 -28.59
CA LEU A 39 -2.12 -15.91 -28.17
C LEU A 39 -0.95 -14.93 -28.26
N CYS A 40 -0.87 -14.13 -29.33
CA CYS A 40 0.18 -13.12 -29.50
C CYS A 40 0.10 -12.02 -28.43
N SER A 41 -1.11 -11.59 -28.01
CA SER A 41 -1.27 -10.61 -26.96
C SER A 41 -0.87 -11.16 -25.58
N LEU A 42 -1.18 -12.42 -25.28
CA LEU A 42 -0.75 -13.09 -24.04
C LEU A 42 0.79 -13.25 -23.98
N VAL A 43 1.40 -13.64 -25.08
CA VAL A 43 2.87 -13.74 -25.17
C VAL A 43 3.52 -12.37 -25.03
N ALA A 44 2.97 -11.32 -25.64
CA ALA A 44 3.49 -9.97 -25.50
C ALA A 44 3.41 -9.46 -24.05
N VAL A 45 2.29 -9.71 -23.36
CA VAL A 45 2.14 -9.34 -21.93
C VAL A 45 3.11 -10.15 -21.06
N ALA A 46 3.26 -11.45 -21.32
CA ALA A 46 4.22 -12.28 -20.59
C ALA A 46 5.67 -11.83 -20.79
N VAL A 47 6.05 -11.50 -22.03
CA VAL A 47 7.39 -10.98 -22.35
C VAL A 47 7.62 -9.63 -21.69
N LEU A 48 6.65 -8.71 -21.74
CA LEU A 48 6.75 -7.41 -21.07
C LEU A 48 6.84 -7.56 -19.54
N SER A 49 6.10 -8.49 -18.96
CA SER A 49 6.17 -8.78 -17.52
C SER A 49 7.51 -9.37 -17.12
N VAL A 50 8.07 -10.27 -17.93
CA VAL A 50 9.41 -10.84 -17.72
C VAL A 50 10.49 -9.79 -17.91
N LEU A 51 10.39 -8.94 -18.94
CA LEU A 51 11.31 -7.82 -19.14
C LEU A 51 11.22 -6.82 -17.99
N ALA A 52 10.02 -6.44 -17.55
CA ALA A 52 9.84 -5.60 -16.38
C ALA A 52 10.48 -6.25 -15.13
N PHE A 53 10.20 -7.53 -14.88
CA PHE A 53 10.83 -8.27 -13.79
C PHE A 53 12.36 -8.27 -13.90
N PHE A 54 12.93 -8.48 -15.09
CA PHE A 54 14.39 -8.43 -15.29
C PHE A 54 14.96 -7.02 -15.16
N PHE A 55 14.24 -5.99 -15.59
CA PHE A 55 14.67 -4.60 -15.41
C PHE A 55 14.63 -4.17 -13.95
N PHE A 56 13.57 -4.52 -13.22
CA PHE A 56 13.40 -4.13 -11.81
C PHE A 56 14.13 -5.07 -10.84
N ALA A 57 14.21 -6.38 -11.13
CA ALA A 57 14.83 -7.35 -10.22
C ALA A 57 16.35 -7.48 -10.37
N LYS A 58 16.95 -7.04 -11.48
CA LYS A 58 18.37 -7.27 -11.77
C LYS A 58 19.28 -6.05 -11.73
N ASN A 59 18.78 -4.87 -11.39
CA ASN A 59 19.67 -3.75 -11.13
C ASN A 59 19.94 -3.67 -9.61
N PRO A 60 21.00 -4.28 -9.08
CA PRO A 60 21.31 -4.23 -7.65
C PRO A 60 21.62 -2.79 -7.19
N ASN A 61 21.82 -1.87 -8.13
CA ASN A 61 22.01 -0.45 -7.88
C ASN A 61 20.73 0.36 -8.05
N SER A 62 19.60 -0.28 -8.38
CA SER A 62 18.31 0.42 -8.44
C SER A 62 17.73 0.59 -7.04
N ILE A 63 17.42 1.82 -6.69
CA ILE A 63 16.71 2.14 -5.45
C ILE A 63 15.24 1.71 -5.49
N GLN A 64 14.66 1.48 -6.68
CA GLN A 64 13.26 1.11 -6.87
C GLN A 64 12.86 -0.16 -6.11
N GLY A 65 11.63 -0.14 -5.60
CA GLY A 65 11.00 -1.28 -4.91
C GLY A 65 10.91 -1.09 -3.40
N LYS A 66 10.71 -2.20 -2.71
CA LYS A 66 10.47 -2.23 -1.27
C LYS A 66 11.72 -2.65 -0.51
N TRP A 67 12.05 -1.89 0.52
CA TRP A 67 13.23 -2.06 1.36
C TRP A 67 12.79 -2.22 2.81
N SER A 68 13.21 -3.28 3.47
CA SER A 68 12.90 -3.53 4.89
C SER A 68 14.07 -3.11 5.77
N ALA A 69 13.77 -2.52 6.91
CA ALA A 69 14.78 -2.12 7.89
C ALA A 69 15.64 -3.30 8.34
N THR A 70 16.91 -3.04 8.59
CA THR A 70 17.81 -4.03 9.18
C THR A 70 17.40 -4.37 10.63
N PRO A 71 17.84 -5.51 11.17
CA PRO A 71 17.51 -5.88 12.56
C PRO A 71 17.87 -4.82 13.60
N GLU A 72 18.98 -4.11 13.39
CA GLU A 72 19.43 -3.03 14.26
C GLU A 72 18.41 -1.87 14.29
N VAL A 73 18.00 -1.40 13.11
CA VAL A 73 16.99 -0.33 12.97
C VAL A 73 15.64 -0.78 13.55
N LYS A 74 15.22 -2.02 13.30
CA LYS A 74 13.98 -2.57 13.90
C LYS A 74 14.03 -2.55 15.43
N LYS A 75 15.17 -2.89 16.01
CA LYS A 75 15.38 -2.87 17.46
C LYS A 75 15.28 -1.45 18.04
N GLU A 76 15.92 -0.48 17.39
CA GLU A 76 15.85 0.93 17.80
C GLU A 76 14.43 1.47 17.70
N MET A 77 13.73 1.23 16.59
CA MET A 77 12.34 1.61 16.42
C MET A 77 11.43 0.99 17.48
N THR A 78 11.62 -0.30 17.78
CA THR A 78 10.87 -0.98 18.83
C THR A 78 11.09 -0.33 20.20
N SER A 79 12.33 0.06 20.51
CA SER A 79 12.67 0.75 21.77
C SER A 79 12.01 2.14 21.82
N GLY A 80 12.07 2.91 20.73
CA GLY A 80 11.45 4.23 20.65
C GLY A 80 9.93 4.17 20.81
N PHE A 81 9.25 3.21 20.17
CA PHE A 81 7.81 2.99 20.37
C PHE A 81 7.49 2.61 21.82
N LYS A 82 8.28 1.70 22.40
CA LYS A 82 8.11 1.29 23.80
C LYS A 82 8.22 2.48 24.74
N GLU A 83 9.22 3.33 24.58
CA GLU A 83 9.39 4.52 25.41
C GLU A 83 8.25 5.51 25.26
N SER A 84 7.86 5.81 24.02
CA SER A 84 6.75 6.73 23.73
C SER A 84 5.43 6.22 24.27
N PHE A 85 5.16 4.93 24.12
CA PHE A 85 3.94 4.30 24.60
C PHE A 85 3.90 4.24 26.13
N THR A 86 5.03 3.87 26.75
CA THR A 86 5.19 3.85 28.20
C THR A 86 4.96 5.23 28.80
N SER A 87 5.58 6.26 28.24
CA SER A 87 5.43 7.64 28.73
C SER A 87 4.01 8.18 28.56
N THR A 88 3.33 7.82 27.44
CA THR A 88 1.96 8.30 27.15
C THR A 88 0.92 7.65 28.07
N LEU A 89 1.07 6.36 28.36
CA LEU A 89 0.11 5.58 29.15
C LEU A 89 0.51 5.38 30.61
N ASP A 90 1.74 5.77 30.96
CA ASP A 90 2.31 5.56 32.31
C ASP A 90 2.27 4.07 32.72
N ILE A 91 2.72 3.20 31.82
CA ILE A 91 2.85 1.76 32.06
C ILE A 91 4.20 1.25 31.57
N SER A 92 4.74 0.26 32.25
CA SER A 92 5.96 -0.42 31.83
C SER A 92 5.65 -1.83 31.35
N GLY A 93 6.28 -2.26 30.27
CA GLY A 93 6.09 -3.61 29.74
C GLY A 93 6.59 -3.78 28.31
N GLU A 94 6.54 -5.01 27.83
CA GLU A 94 6.88 -5.36 26.47
C GLU A 94 5.61 -5.70 25.69
N PHE A 95 5.00 -4.66 25.12
CA PHE A 95 3.73 -4.80 24.41
C PHE A 95 3.90 -4.79 22.89
N PHE A 96 5.05 -4.38 22.37
CA PHE A 96 5.33 -4.28 20.94
C PHE A 96 5.96 -5.57 20.41
N LYS A 97 5.43 -6.03 19.27
CA LYS A 97 5.93 -7.18 18.52
C LYS A 97 5.98 -6.85 17.04
N ASP A 98 6.89 -7.50 16.32
CA ASP A 98 6.97 -7.44 14.87
C ASP A 98 6.98 -5.98 14.33
N VAL A 99 7.74 -5.08 14.95
CA VAL A 99 7.92 -3.72 14.46
C VAL A 99 8.72 -3.79 13.16
N GLU A 100 8.15 -3.20 12.11
CA GLU A 100 8.78 -3.10 10.80
C GLU A 100 8.84 -1.64 10.36
N MET A 101 9.94 -1.28 9.70
CA MET A 101 10.07 -0.02 8.98
C MET A 101 10.43 -0.32 7.54
N ILE A 102 9.75 0.35 6.62
CA ILE A 102 9.81 0.05 5.21
C ILE A 102 10.03 1.34 4.43
N VAL A 103 10.91 1.30 3.44
CA VAL A 103 11.02 2.30 2.38
C VAL A 103 10.45 1.71 1.10
N GLU A 104 9.46 2.35 0.52
CA GLU A 104 8.89 2.01 -0.78
C GLU A 104 9.26 3.12 -1.77
N VAL A 105 9.83 2.73 -2.91
CA VAL A 105 10.17 3.64 -4.00
C VAL A 105 9.51 3.14 -5.27
N GLU A 106 8.54 3.90 -5.78
CA GLU A 106 7.78 3.59 -6.99
C GLU A 106 7.85 4.75 -7.97
N GLY A 107 8.65 4.59 -9.02
CA GLY A 107 8.96 5.69 -9.92
C GLY A 107 9.65 6.83 -9.16
N ASN A 108 9.04 8.00 -9.12
CA ASN A 108 9.54 9.13 -8.35
C ASN A 108 8.96 9.22 -6.94
N ASN A 109 7.97 8.41 -6.59
CA ASN A 109 7.36 8.48 -5.28
C ASN A 109 8.17 7.69 -4.25
N VAL A 110 8.36 8.28 -3.08
CA VAL A 110 9.03 7.66 -1.94
C VAL A 110 8.13 7.73 -0.73
N LYS A 111 7.98 6.58 -0.07
CA LYS A 111 7.26 6.47 1.19
C LYS A 111 8.10 5.71 2.21
N ILE A 112 8.23 6.28 3.40
CA ILE A 112 8.82 5.59 4.56
C ILE A 112 7.71 5.42 5.58
N SER A 113 7.44 4.18 5.95
CA SER A 113 6.40 3.84 6.91
C SER A 113 6.92 2.86 7.94
N THR A 114 6.29 2.87 9.10
CA THR A 114 6.51 1.86 10.12
C THR A 114 5.19 1.28 10.57
N SER A 115 5.20 0.00 10.90
CA SER A 115 4.05 -0.72 11.44
C SER A 115 4.51 -1.67 12.54
N GLY A 116 3.58 -2.05 13.41
CA GLY A 116 3.87 -2.99 14.46
C GLY A 116 2.63 -3.63 15.05
N LYS A 117 2.80 -4.76 15.74
CA LYS A 117 1.75 -5.37 16.53
C LYS A 117 1.90 -4.94 17.99
N VAL A 118 0.78 -4.67 18.64
CA VAL A 118 0.73 -4.24 20.04
C VAL A 118 -0.20 -5.15 20.83
N ASP A 119 0.26 -5.66 21.93
CA ASP A 119 -0.57 -6.39 22.90
C ASP A 119 -1.35 -5.39 23.78
N PHE A 120 -2.38 -4.77 23.21
CA PHE A 120 -3.23 -3.83 23.93
C PHE A 120 -3.96 -4.47 25.11
N LYS A 121 -4.27 -5.78 25.06
CA LYS A 121 -4.88 -6.48 26.20
C LYS A 121 -3.91 -6.61 27.36
N GLY A 122 -2.64 -6.92 27.07
CA GLY A 122 -1.59 -6.92 28.07
C GLY A 122 -1.37 -5.54 28.67
N ALA A 123 -1.33 -4.50 27.82
CA ALA A 123 -1.23 -3.10 28.25
C ALA A 123 -2.43 -2.68 29.13
N ALA A 124 -3.67 -3.03 28.75
CA ALA A 124 -4.86 -2.76 29.53
C ALA A 124 -4.85 -3.42 30.92
N LYS A 125 -4.43 -4.70 30.98
CA LYS A 125 -4.26 -5.40 32.28
C LYS A 125 -3.23 -4.69 33.14
N LYS A 126 -2.12 -4.25 32.56
CA LYS A 126 -1.07 -3.53 33.29
C LYS A 126 -1.55 -2.18 33.81
N LEU A 127 -2.40 -1.47 33.06
CA LEU A 127 -3.07 -0.25 33.51
C LEU A 127 -3.95 -0.48 34.76
N LEU A 128 -4.64 -1.63 34.81
CA LEU A 128 -5.49 -1.99 35.94
C LEU A 128 -4.69 -2.39 37.22
N GLU A 129 -3.44 -2.82 37.07
CA GLU A 129 -2.55 -3.09 38.20
C GLU A 129 -2.03 -1.79 38.85
N GLY A 130 -2.10 -0.65 38.11
CA GLY A 130 -1.74 0.66 38.61
C GLY A 130 -2.85 1.30 39.44
N ASP A 131 -2.51 2.38 40.17
CA ASP A 131 -3.45 3.12 41.02
C ASP A 131 -4.37 4.04 40.20
N LYS A 132 -5.12 3.44 39.24
CA LYS A 132 -6.08 4.15 38.39
C LYS A 132 -7.51 3.70 38.73
N SER A 133 -8.02 4.19 39.85
CA SER A 133 -9.31 3.81 40.45
C SER A 133 -10.54 4.01 39.53
N TYR A 134 -10.41 4.77 38.46
CA TYR A 134 -11.45 4.97 37.47
C TYR A 134 -11.52 3.86 36.41
N LEU A 135 -10.51 3.02 36.30
CA LEU A 135 -10.50 1.88 35.40
C LEU A 135 -10.88 0.62 36.19
N ASN A 136 -12.00 0.01 35.84
CA ASN A 136 -12.56 -1.13 36.60
C ASN A 136 -12.65 -2.43 35.78
N SER A 137 -12.34 -2.37 34.48
CA SER A 137 -12.34 -3.54 33.61
C SER A 137 -11.31 -3.41 32.49
N VAL A 138 -10.97 -4.55 31.84
CA VAL A 138 -10.07 -4.57 30.67
C VAL A 138 -10.70 -3.78 29.52
N GLU A 139 -12.00 -3.84 29.34
CA GLU A 139 -12.74 -3.11 28.33
C GLU A 139 -12.60 -1.59 28.52
N ASN A 140 -12.82 -1.09 29.73
CA ASN A 140 -12.62 0.32 30.06
C ASN A 140 -11.16 0.76 29.86
N ALA A 141 -10.20 -0.11 30.19
CA ALA A 141 -8.79 0.20 29.98
C ALA A 141 -8.43 0.22 28.47
N LEU A 142 -9.04 -0.63 27.64
CA LEU A 142 -8.87 -0.60 26.19
C LEU A 142 -9.50 0.67 25.58
N GLU A 143 -10.68 1.08 26.01
CA GLU A 143 -11.32 2.35 25.61
C GLU A 143 -10.42 3.54 26.00
N TYR A 144 -9.89 3.54 27.20
CA TYR A 144 -8.96 4.58 27.65
C TYR A 144 -7.70 4.66 26.75
N ILE A 145 -7.11 3.51 26.39
CA ILE A 145 -5.96 3.45 25.46
C ILE A 145 -6.38 4.01 24.09
N GLU A 146 -7.53 3.59 23.57
CA GLU A 146 -8.06 4.06 22.28
C GLU A 146 -8.32 5.56 22.28
N GLU A 147 -8.92 6.09 23.32
CA GLU A 147 -9.13 7.53 23.47
C GLU A 147 -7.83 8.30 23.56
N ARG A 148 -6.90 7.85 24.43
CA ARG A 148 -5.59 8.49 24.58
C ARG A 148 -4.80 8.51 23.28
N SER A 149 -4.91 7.46 22.46
CA SER A 149 -4.25 7.39 21.15
C SER A 149 -4.79 8.41 20.13
N LYS A 150 -6.05 8.82 20.29
CA LYS A 150 -6.71 9.84 19.44
C LYS A 150 -6.35 11.27 19.84
N TRP A 151 -5.73 11.46 21.01
CA TRP A 151 -5.40 12.77 21.57
C TRP A 151 -3.89 12.98 21.64
N GLY A 152 -3.45 14.20 21.41
CA GLY A 152 -2.06 14.61 21.61
C GLY A 152 -1.12 14.31 20.45
N TYR A 153 0.15 14.25 20.76
CA TYR A 153 1.28 14.19 19.83
C TYR A 153 1.19 13.03 18.81
N LEU A 154 0.70 11.87 19.22
CA LEU A 154 0.58 10.71 18.31
C LEU A 154 -0.30 10.99 17.10
N LYS A 155 -1.43 11.67 17.30
CA LYS A 155 -2.31 12.06 16.19
C LYS A 155 -1.68 13.12 15.30
N GLU A 156 -0.97 14.08 15.89
CA GLU A 156 -0.31 15.16 15.14
C GLU A 156 0.78 14.63 14.21
N ILE A 157 1.46 13.55 14.61
CA ILE A 157 2.49 12.88 13.79
C ILE A 157 1.96 11.74 12.92
N GLY A 158 0.63 11.64 12.76
CA GLY A 158 0.04 10.66 11.85
C GLY A 158 0.13 9.21 12.28
N VAL A 159 0.20 8.94 13.60
CA VAL A 159 0.16 7.57 14.13
C VAL A 159 -1.28 7.07 14.14
N GLU A 160 -1.53 5.97 13.46
CA GLU A 160 -2.80 5.26 13.48
C GLU A 160 -2.72 4.05 14.41
N ILE A 161 -3.62 3.99 15.38
CA ILE A 161 -3.71 2.89 16.34
C ILE A 161 -5.04 2.19 16.20
N ASP A 162 -5.01 0.89 15.90
CA ASP A 162 -6.20 0.04 15.88
C ASP A 162 -6.14 -0.94 17.06
N VAL A 163 -6.78 -0.56 18.17
CA VAL A 163 -6.80 -1.35 19.41
C VAL A 163 -7.43 -2.72 19.19
N LYS A 164 -8.43 -2.83 18.30
CA LYS A 164 -9.15 -4.07 18.01
C LYS A 164 -8.29 -5.07 17.21
N LYS A 165 -7.54 -4.56 16.23
CA LYS A 165 -6.60 -5.36 15.44
C LYS A 165 -5.27 -5.58 16.15
N GLY A 166 -4.97 -4.77 17.15
CA GLY A 166 -3.69 -4.81 17.82
C GLY A 166 -2.55 -4.30 16.94
N THR A 167 -2.80 -3.25 16.14
CA THR A 167 -1.81 -2.69 15.24
C THR A 167 -1.54 -1.22 15.52
N ILE A 168 -0.33 -0.81 15.18
CA ILE A 168 0.09 0.58 15.09
C ILE A 168 0.75 0.78 13.74
N ASP A 169 0.35 1.82 13.04
CA ASP A 169 0.86 2.19 11.74
C ASP A 169 1.19 3.69 11.72
N MET A 170 2.29 4.05 11.06
CA MET A 170 2.71 5.45 10.97
C MET A 170 3.44 5.68 9.65
N VAL A 171 3.11 6.78 8.99
CA VAL A 171 3.89 7.29 7.86
C VAL A 171 4.93 8.27 8.40
N LEU A 172 6.21 7.92 8.21
CA LEU A 172 7.34 8.75 8.66
C LEU A 172 7.70 9.83 7.65
N PHE A 173 7.57 9.49 6.37
CA PHE A 173 7.95 10.35 5.25
C PHE A 173 7.16 9.99 4.00
N GLU A 174 6.71 11.00 3.27
CA GLU A 174 6.30 10.89 1.88
C GLU A 174 6.95 12.00 1.07
N GLY A 175 7.31 11.71 -0.18
CA GLY A 175 7.99 12.68 -1.01
C GLY A 175 8.42 12.11 -2.36
N GLU A 176 9.33 12.83 -3.01
CA GLU A 176 9.82 12.50 -4.34
C GLU A 176 11.30 12.12 -4.33
N LEU A 177 11.64 11.16 -5.18
CA LEU A 177 13.01 10.74 -5.43
C LEU A 177 13.73 11.74 -6.34
N SER A 178 14.86 12.25 -5.89
CA SER A 178 15.84 12.96 -6.72
C SER A 178 17.08 12.09 -6.89
N GLU A 179 17.17 11.36 -8.01
CA GLU A 179 18.36 10.54 -8.31
C GLU A 179 19.59 11.40 -8.53
N LYS A 180 19.42 12.63 -9.05
CA LYS A 180 20.52 13.55 -9.34
C LYS A 180 21.24 14.01 -8.07
N THR A 181 20.51 14.28 -6.99
CA THR A 181 21.07 14.75 -5.72
C THR A 181 21.20 13.64 -4.68
N HIS A 182 20.70 12.43 -4.97
CA HIS A 182 20.60 11.32 -4.03
C HIS A 182 19.79 11.70 -2.78
N GLU A 183 18.63 12.33 -3.00
CA GLU A 183 17.75 12.83 -1.94
C GLU A 183 16.31 12.34 -2.14
N PHE A 184 15.61 12.18 -1.03
CA PHE A 184 14.18 12.13 -0.95
C PHE A 184 13.69 13.53 -0.57
N LEU A 185 13.00 14.18 -1.50
CA LEU A 185 12.46 15.52 -1.33
C LEU A 185 11.10 15.42 -0.65
N VAL A 186 10.96 16.04 0.52
CA VAL A 186 9.73 15.97 1.30
C VAL A 186 8.56 16.64 0.57
N ASP A 187 7.38 16.00 0.60
CA ASP A 187 6.13 16.64 0.20
C ASP A 187 5.65 17.58 1.33
N SER A 188 5.60 18.87 1.05
CA SER A 188 5.23 19.90 2.02
C SER A 188 3.74 19.90 2.41
N GLY A 189 2.92 19.06 1.76
CA GLY A 189 1.47 18.98 1.99
C GLY A 189 1.01 17.93 3.00
N GLY A 190 1.89 17.07 3.48
CA GLY A 190 1.54 15.93 4.32
C GLY A 190 1.81 16.10 5.81
N ASN A 191 1.08 15.35 6.62
CA ASN A 191 1.31 15.23 8.07
C ASN A 191 2.25 14.06 8.34
N PHE A 192 3.56 14.29 8.22
CA PHE A 192 4.59 13.28 8.46
C PHE A 192 5.49 13.68 9.62
N VAL A 193 6.16 12.70 10.20
CA VAL A 193 7.14 12.94 11.28
C VAL A 193 8.35 13.69 10.75
N MET A 194 8.80 13.36 9.54
CA MET A 194 10.01 13.94 8.93
C MET A 194 9.62 15.00 7.90
N GLN A 195 9.63 16.26 8.31
CA GLN A 195 9.27 17.42 7.48
C GLN A 195 10.51 18.07 6.81
N TYR A 196 11.49 17.26 6.44
CA TYR A 196 12.73 17.70 5.81
C TYR A 196 13.23 16.69 4.78
N ASN A 197 14.04 17.15 3.83
CA ASN A 197 14.63 16.27 2.85
C ASN A 197 15.59 15.27 3.50
N LEU A 198 15.57 14.04 3.01
CA LEU A 198 16.44 12.97 3.45
C LEU A 198 17.46 12.67 2.35
N LYS A 199 18.68 12.38 2.72
CA LYS A 199 19.71 11.86 1.82
C LYS A 199 19.69 10.34 1.83
N TYR A 200 20.07 9.73 0.72
CA TYR A 200 20.25 8.31 0.66
C TYR A 200 21.56 7.87 0.01
N LYS A 201 22.01 6.71 0.38
CA LYS A 201 23.17 6.03 -0.21
C LYS A 201 22.86 4.56 -0.40
N LEU A 202 23.12 4.05 -1.60
CA LEU A 202 22.96 2.62 -1.90
C LEU A 202 24.33 2.01 -2.15
N VAL A 203 24.75 1.12 -1.26
CA VAL A 203 26.04 0.44 -1.34
C VAL A 203 25.89 -1.03 -1.01
N ASN A 204 26.35 -1.90 -1.89
CA ASN A 204 26.33 -3.37 -1.70
C ASN A 204 24.94 -3.93 -1.33
N GLY A 205 23.86 -3.37 -1.92
CA GLY A 205 22.50 -3.81 -1.65
C GLY A 205 21.94 -3.36 -0.29
N ILE A 206 22.62 -2.42 0.35
CA ILE A 206 22.14 -1.77 1.59
C ILE A 206 21.78 -0.32 1.23
N LEU A 207 20.53 0.05 1.45
CA LEU A 207 20.04 1.42 1.38
C LEU A 207 20.21 2.06 2.76
N THR A 208 20.98 3.15 2.82
CA THR A 208 21.11 3.98 4.01
C THR A 208 20.40 5.30 3.77
N VAL A 209 19.51 5.68 4.68
CA VAL A 209 18.76 6.94 4.66
C VAL A 209 19.15 7.75 5.89
N TYR A 210 19.42 9.04 5.71
CA TYR A 210 19.91 9.93 6.77
C TYR A 210 19.57 11.38 6.44
N GLN A 211 19.57 12.27 7.43
CA GLN A 211 19.38 13.71 7.24
C GLN A 211 20.72 14.37 6.89
N ASN A 212 21.74 14.18 7.72
CA ASN A 212 23.09 14.69 7.53
C ASN A 212 24.12 13.56 7.70
N GLU A 213 25.29 13.68 7.08
CA GLU A 213 26.34 12.65 7.18
C GLU A 213 26.93 12.54 8.60
N GLU A 214 26.85 13.60 9.39
CA GLU A 214 27.33 13.68 10.76
C GLU A 214 26.30 13.18 11.78
N ASP A 215 25.05 12.92 11.33
CA ASP A 215 23.99 12.45 12.24
C ASP A 215 24.26 11.01 12.70
N ASP A 216 24.05 10.78 13.98
CA ASP A 216 24.03 9.43 14.55
C ASP A 216 22.81 8.62 14.06
N PHE A 217 21.78 9.28 13.52
CA PHE A 217 20.58 8.67 12.99
C PHE A 217 20.74 8.29 11.51
N LYS A 218 21.12 7.05 11.27
CA LYS A 218 21.19 6.44 9.94
C LYS A 218 20.34 5.19 9.90
N PHE A 219 19.28 5.23 9.13
CA PHE A 219 18.43 4.06 8.94
C PHE A 219 18.97 3.21 7.79
N THR A 220 19.15 1.92 8.03
CA THR A 220 19.66 0.98 7.04
C THR A 220 18.60 -0.06 6.68
N PHE A 221 18.50 -0.36 5.36
CA PHE A 221 17.47 -1.22 4.80
C PHE A 221 18.08 -2.23 3.82
N LYS A 222 17.40 -3.37 3.67
CA LYS A 222 17.72 -4.43 2.70
C LYS A 222 16.48 -4.81 1.90
N LYS A 223 16.68 -5.26 0.66
CA LYS A 223 15.61 -5.87 -0.17
C LYS A 223 15.30 -7.28 0.28
#